data_f12bdaf924ac1cb25c27c9861b7166a7
#
_entry.id   f12bdaf924ac1cb25c27c9861b7166a7
#
_cell.length_a   1.000
_cell.length_b   1.000
_cell.length_c   1.000
_cell.angle_alpha   90.00
_cell.angle_beta   90.00
_cell.angle_gamma   90.00
#
_symmetry.space_group_name_H-M   'P 1'
#
loop_
_entity.id
_entity.type
_entity.pdbx_description
1 polymer ?
#
loop_
_entity_poly.entity_id
_entity_poly.type
_entity_poly.pdbx_seq_one_letter_code
_entity_poly.pdbx_strand_id
1 'polypeptide(L)'
;MSRLTYLYQMDLPHRAVAVYTYLYDRANTYGECWPSVNIIASDIKLSPATVRRAIKDLKKAGLIETKQRYREKGGKTSLLYKIQKI
;
A
#
# COMPACT_ATOMS: atom_id res chain seq x y z
N MET A 1 2.51 19.76 10.07
CA MET A 1 3.40 19.00 9.17
C MET A 1 2.58 18.14 8.25
N SER A 2 2.91 18.11 6.98
CA SER A 2 2.15 17.30 6.03
C SER A 2 2.58 15.82 6.11
N ARG A 3 1.69 14.95 5.65
CA ARG A 3 1.95 13.52 5.52
C ARG A 3 3.24 13.26 4.71
N LEU A 4 3.43 13.99 3.61
CA LEU A 4 4.60 13.81 2.75
C LEU A 4 5.88 14.20 3.46
N THR A 5 5.86 15.27 4.24
CA THR A 5 7.04 15.68 5.01
C THR A 5 7.46 14.57 5.97
N TYR A 6 6.50 13.98 6.66
CA TYR A 6 6.78 12.89 7.58
C TYR A 6 7.40 11.68 6.85
N LEU A 7 6.85 11.32 5.68
CA LEU A 7 7.35 10.18 4.91
C LEU A 7 8.78 10.41 4.43
N TYR A 8 9.11 11.61 3.99
CA TYR A 8 10.47 11.91 3.55
C TYR A 8 11.47 11.83 4.69
N GLN A 9 11.06 12.14 5.90
CA GLN A 9 11.91 12.00 7.07
C GLN A 9 12.18 10.56 7.46
N MET A 10 11.39 9.61 6.99
CA MET A 10 11.54 8.20 7.31
C MET A 10 12.57 7.47 6.45
N ASP A 11 13.23 8.15 5.53
CA ASP A 11 14.24 7.53 4.66
C ASP A 11 13.69 6.34 3.87
N LEU A 12 12.52 6.52 3.27
CA LEU A 12 11.89 5.50 2.44
C LEU A 12 12.24 5.71 0.97
N PRO A 13 12.35 4.62 0.18
CA PRO A 13 12.51 4.78 -1.27
C PRO A 13 11.29 5.46 -1.87
N HIS A 14 11.50 6.17 -2.99
CA HIS A 14 10.41 6.88 -3.65
C HIS A 14 9.25 5.97 -4.03
N ARG A 15 9.55 4.73 -4.43
CA ARG A 15 8.49 3.76 -4.74
C ARG A 15 7.57 3.52 -3.56
N ALA A 16 8.14 3.46 -2.35
CA ALA A 16 7.34 3.24 -1.14
C ALA A 16 6.46 4.47 -0.85
N VAL A 17 7.01 5.67 -1.00
CA VAL A 17 6.23 6.90 -0.81
C VAL A 17 5.08 6.97 -1.81
N ALA A 18 5.33 6.62 -3.07
CA ALA A 18 4.30 6.64 -4.11
C ALA A 18 3.17 5.65 -3.79
N VAL A 19 3.51 4.42 -3.43
CA VAL A 19 2.51 3.42 -3.09
C VAL A 19 1.74 3.80 -1.83
N TYR A 20 2.42 4.28 -0.81
CA TYR A 20 1.76 4.70 0.43
C TYR A 20 0.75 5.82 0.15
N THR A 21 1.15 6.84 -0.61
CA THR A 21 0.27 7.95 -0.95
C THR A 21 -0.96 7.47 -1.71
N TYR A 22 -0.77 6.56 -2.66
CA TYR A 22 -1.86 5.98 -3.42
C TYR A 22 -2.83 5.23 -2.50
N LEU A 23 -2.31 4.37 -1.65
CA LEU A 23 -3.14 3.59 -0.73
C LEU A 23 -3.86 4.49 0.27
N TYR A 24 -3.18 5.51 0.75
CA TYR A 24 -3.76 6.48 1.69
C TYR A 24 -5.00 7.14 1.08
N ASP A 25 -4.88 7.57 -0.18
CA ASP A 25 -5.98 8.24 -0.87
C ASP A 25 -7.13 7.28 -1.19
N ARG A 26 -6.83 6.00 -1.35
CA ARG A 26 -7.85 4.98 -1.63
C ARG A 26 -8.49 4.42 -0.37
N ALA A 27 -7.85 4.58 0.78
CA ALA A 27 -8.33 3.99 2.02
C ALA A 27 -9.66 4.62 2.46
N ASN A 28 -10.53 3.78 3.01
CA ASN A 28 -11.80 4.23 3.57
C ASN A 28 -11.60 4.86 4.95
N THR A 29 -12.70 5.14 5.63
CA THR A 29 -12.68 5.75 6.97
C THR A 29 -11.88 4.93 7.97
N TYR A 30 -11.83 3.62 7.79
CA TYR A 30 -11.09 2.71 8.68
C TYR A 30 -9.64 2.53 8.28
N GLY A 31 -9.18 3.24 7.26
CA GLY A 31 -7.81 3.09 6.77
C GLY A 31 -7.59 1.83 5.96
N GLU A 32 -8.63 1.28 5.35
CA GLU A 32 -8.57 0.02 4.62
C GLU A 32 -8.85 0.19 3.14
N CYS A 33 -8.12 -0.53 2.31
CA CYS A 33 -8.37 -0.60 0.87
C CYS A 33 -7.84 -1.94 0.36
N TRP A 34 -8.28 -2.33 -0.84
CA TRP A 34 -7.89 -3.64 -1.39
C TRP A 34 -7.73 -3.64 -2.91
N PRO A 35 -7.01 -2.68 -3.48
CA PRO A 35 -6.69 -2.72 -4.91
C PRO A 35 -5.70 -3.85 -5.20
N SER A 36 -5.76 -4.42 -6.40
CA SER A 36 -4.76 -5.41 -6.80
C SER A 36 -3.43 -4.72 -7.08
N VAL A 37 -2.34 -5.50 -7.01
CA VAL A 37 -1.00 -5.00 -7.35
C VAL A 37 -1.00 -4.45 -8.78
N ASN A 38 -1.68 -5.12 -9.71
CA ASN A 38 -1.72 -4.66 -11.11
C ASN A 38 -2.43 -3.32 -11.25
N ILE A 39 -3.50 -3.10 -10.49
CA ILE A 39 -4.21 -1.81 -10.50
C ILE A 39 -3.31 -0.71 -9.94
N ILE A 40 -2.66 -0.97 -8.81
CA ILE A 40 -1.74 0.01 -8.23
C ILE A 40 -0.64 0.36 -9.24
N ALA A 41 -0.02 -0.65 -9.81
CA ALA A 41 1.08 -0.46 -10.77
C ALA A 41 0.63 0.37 -11.97
N SER A 42 -0.55 0.08 -12.51
CA SER A 42 -1.10 0.81 -13.63
C SER A 42 -1.34 2.27 -13.29
N ASP A 43 -1.94 2.52 -12.13
CA ASP A 43 -2.33 3.88 -11.73
C ASP A 43 -1.15 4.79 -11.42
N ILE A 44 -0.09 4.25 -10.84
CA ILE A 44 1.09 5.04 -10.50
C ILE A 44 2.26 4.81 -11.46
N LYS A 45 2.03 4.06 -12.54
CA LYS A 45 2.99 3.83 -13.62
C LYS A 45 4.31 3.20 -13.15
N LEU A 46 4.19 2.21 -12.27
CA LEU A 46 5.32 1.39 -11.84
C LEU A 46 5.07 -0.05 -12.28
N SER A 47 6.13 -0.85 -12.34
CA SER A 47 5.95 -2.27 -12.61
C SER A 47 5.34 -2.98 -11.40
N PRO A 48 4.62 -4.09 -11.62
CA PRO A 48 4.10 -4.87 -10.49
C PRO A 48 5.19 -5.33 -9.52
N ALA A 49 6.37 -5.67 -10.03
CA ALA A 49 7.49 -6.07 -9.18
C ALA A 49 7.92 -4.91 -8.27
N THR A 50 7.98 -3.70 -8.80
CA THR A 50 8.32 -2.51 -8.03
C THR A 50 7.29 -2.23 -6.95
N VAL A 51 6.00 -2.38 -7.30
CA VAL A 51 4.90 -2.21 -6.33
C VAL A 51 5.03 -3.22 -5.18
N ARG A 52 5.32 -4.49 -5.49
CA ARG A 52 5.50 -5.51 -4.45
C ARG A 52 6.66 -5.17 -3.52
N ARG A 53 7.76 -4.67 -4.06
CA ARG A 53 8.90 -4.23 -3.25
C ARG A 53 8.54 -3.05 -2.37
N ALA A 54 7.78 -2.10 -2.91
CA ALA A 54 7.32 -0.94 -2.15
C ALA A 54 6.41 -1.36 -0.99
N ILE A 55 5.50 -2.29 -1.24
CA ILE A 55 4.63 -2.82 -0.19
C ILE A 55 5.46 -3.47 0.92
N LYS A 56 6.47 -4.24 0.55
CA LYS A 56 7.37 -4.86 1.52
C LYS A 56 8.10 -3.80 2.36
N ASP A 57 8.58 -2.74 1.71
CA ASP A 57 9.25 -1.64 2.40
C ASP A 57 8.31 -0.98 3.41
N LEU A 58 7.05 -0.75 3.02
CA LEU A 58 6.07 -0.12 3.88
C LEU A 58 5.69 -1.01 5.06
N LYS A 59 5.54 -2.31 4.83
CA LYS A 59 5.27 -3.27 5.91
C LYS A 59 6.42 -3.29 6.91
N LYS A 60 7.64 -3.30 6.42
CA LYS A 60 8.84 -3.30 7.27
C LYS A 60 8.93 -2.03 8.10
N ALA A 61 8.51 -0.90 7.53
CA ALA A 61 8.49 0.38 8.24
C ALA A 61 7.31 0.52 9.20
N GLY A 62 6.37 -0.43 9.20
CA GLY A 62 5.20 -0.37 10.07
C GLY A 62 4.12 0.58 9.61
N LEU A 63 4.16 1.04 8.35
CA LEU A 63 3.21 2.00 7.82
C LEU A 63 1.95 1.35 7.27
N ILE A 64 2.03 0.09 6.87
CA ILE A 64 0.86 -0.66 6.42
C ILE A 64 0.91 -2.08 6.96
N GLU A 65 -0.26 -2.68 7.02
CA GLU A 65 -0.41 -4.11 7.27
C GLU A 65 -1.16 -4.71 6.09
N THR A 66 -0.94 -5.98 5.81
CA THR A 66 -1.67 -6.68 4.77
C THR A 66 -2.33 -7.91 5.35
N LYS A 67 -3.53 -8.21 4.87
CA LYS A 67 -4.25 -9.42 5.25
C LYS A 67 -4.71 -10.13 4.00
N GLN A 68 -4.48 -11.44 3.96
CA GLN A 68 -4.98 -12.27 2.86
C GLN A 68 -6.47 -12.45 3.02
N ARG A 69 -7.22 -12.25 1.94
CA ARG A 69 -8.66 -12.50 1.93
C ARG A 69 -8.92 -13.75 1.12
N TYR A 70 -9.81 -14.58 1.61
CA TYR A 70 -10.21 -15.82 0.92
C TYR A 70 -11.71 -15.79 0.68
N ARG A 71 -12.12 -16.37 -0.44
CA ARG A 71 -13.53 -16.62 -0.70
C ARG A 71 -13.90 -17.96 -0.08
N GLU A 72 -15.18 -18.12 0.23
CA GLU A 72 -15.72 -19.39 0.76
C GLU A 72 -15.36 -20.59 -0.10
N LYS A 73 -15.26 -20.40 -1.40
CA LYS A 73 -14.97 -21.49 -2.35
C LYS A 73 -13.50 -21.63 -2.70
N GLY A 74 -12.62 -21.13 -1.84
CA GLY A 74 -11.19 -21.41 -1.93
C GLY A 74 -10.37 -20.53 -2.84
N GLY A 75 -10.94 -19.54 -3.50
CA GLY A 75 -10.16 -18.62 -4.32
C GLY A 75 -9.53 -17.51 -3.50
N LYS A 76 -8.34 -17.06 -3.91
CA LYS A 76 -7.72 -15.88 -3.32
C LYS A 76 -8.36 -14.63 -3.89
N THR A 77 -8.62 -13.65 -3.04
CA THR A 77 -9.01 -12.32 -3.48
C THR A 77 -7.81 -11.39 -3.32
N SER A 78 -7.99 -10.11 -3.67
CA SER A 78 -6.95 -9.11 -3.45
C SER A 78 -6.61 -8.99 -1.97
N LEU A 79 -5.36 -8.64 -1.68
CA LEU A 79 -4.95 -8.37 -0.31
C LEU A 79 -5.71 -7.16 0.23
N LEU A 80 -6.07 -7.22 1.50
CA LEU A 80 -6.55 -6.07 2.24
C LEU A 80 -5.33 -5.32 2.78
N TYR A 81 -5.27 -4.03 2.50
CA TYR A 81 -4.22 -3.16 3.01
C TYR A 81 -4.80 -2.28 4.10
N LYS A 82 -4.20 -2.33 5.27
CA LYS A 82 -4.57 -1.46 6.37
C LYS A 82 -3.49 -0.40 6.55
N ILE A 83 -3.87 0.85 6.39
CA ILE A 83 -2.95 1.97 6.35
C ILE A 83 -2.85 2.60 7.73
N GLN A 84 -1.63 2.77 8.23
CA GLN A 84 -1.39 3.57 9.43
C GLN A 84 -1.37 5.03 9.01
N LYS A 85 -2.41 5.75 9.33
CA LYS A 85 -2.51 7.16 8.98
C LYS A 85 -1.69 8.01 9.94
N ILE A 86 -0.89 8.85 9.36
CA ILE A 86 -0.03 9.76 10.10
C ILE A 86 -0.46 11.20 9.90
#